data_d23f5217322c35f54228edfc96ea91f8
#
_entry.id   d23f5217322c35f54228edfc96ea91f8
#
_cell.length_a   1.000
_cell.length_b   1.000
_cell.length_c   1.000
_cell.angle_alpha   90.00
_cell.angle_beta   90.00
_cell.angle_gamma   90.00
#
_symmetry.space_group_name_H-M   'P 1'
#
loop_
_entity.id
_entity.type
_entity.pdbx_description
1 polymer ?
#
loop_
_entity_poly.entity_id
_entity_poly.type
_entity_poly.pdbx_seq_one_letter_code
_entity_poly.pdbx_strand_id
1 'polypeptide(L)'
;MFVLREVAAQFERPAILFSGGKDSIVVTHLAAKAFAPARIPMPLVHIDTGHNFPETIEFRDALAERLGVQLIVGSVQDTIDGGRVREETGAQASRNRLQIATLLETIENGKYDACIGGARRDEEKARAKERFFSHRDDFGQWDPKNQRPELWNLFNGKHMPGENFRVFPLNNWTELDIWNYITREQIALPSLYYAHQRMCVVRDGVILAHSEYLPQREGETPEMMQIRFRTLGDLTITGAIESDANTLEKITAEVAATRVTER
;
A
#
# COMPACT_ATOMS: atom_id res chain seq x y z
N MET A 1 -14.38 7.77 6.41
CA MET A 1 -14.43 9.24 6.21
C MET A 1 -14.23 10.02 7.52
N PHE A 2 -14.91 9.67 8.64
CA PHE A 2 -14.72 10.37 9.91
C PHE A 2 -13.25 10.45 10.31
N VAL A 3 -12.53 9.32 10.38
CA VAL A 3 -11.09 9.26 10.71
C VAL A 3 -10.25 10.19 9.84
N LEU A 4 -10.54 10.28 8.53
CA LEU A 4 -9.80 11.16 7.61
C LEU A 4 -10.00 12.66 7.91
N ARG A 5 -11.21 13.02 8.32
CA ARG A 5 -11.52 14.40 8.76
C ARG A 5 -10.86 14.73 10.09
N GLU A 6 -10.83 13.78 11.02
CA GLU A 6 -10.12 13.93 12.30
C GLU A 6 -8.62 14.15 12.06
N VAL A 7 -8.02 13.43 11.13
CA VAL A 7 -6.60 13.64 10.75
C VAL A 7 -6.39 15.06 10.23
N ALA A 8 -7.20 15.50 9.29
CA ALA A 8 -7.07 16.85 8.73
C ALA A 8 -7.31 17.97 9.76
N ALA A 9 -8.06 17.67 10.83
CA ALA A 9 -8.33 18.64 11.90
C ALA A 9 -7.26 18.68 13.00
N GLN A 10 -6.55 17.57 13.22
CA GLN A 10 -5.63 17.42 14.36
C GLN A 10 -4.15 17.53 13.98
N PHE A 11 -3.81 17.37 12.71
CA PHE A 11 -2.42 17.35 12.23
C PHE A 11 -2.16 18.50 11.27
N GLU A 12 -0.94 19.04 11.32
CA GLU A 12 -0.55 20.18 10.48
C GLU A 12 -0.10 19.74 9.08
N ARG A 13 0.55 18.59 8.98
CA ARG A 13 1.14 18.07 7.75
C ARG A 13 0.83 16.58 7.52
N PRO A 14 -0.44 16.22 7.38
CA PRO A 14 -0.80 14.83 7.08
C PRO A 14 -0.49 14.48 5.63
N ALA A 15 -0.20 13.18 5.38
CA ALA A 15 -0.01 12.62 4.05
C ALA A 15 -0.71 11.27 3.91
N ILE A 16 -1.11 10.89 2.68
CA ILE A 16 -1.65 9.57 2.37
C ILE A 16 -0.53 8.73 1.74
N LEU A 17 -0.17 7.61 2.38
CA LEU A 17 0.76 6.65 1.84
C LEU A 17 0.06 5.83 0.75
N PHE A 18 0.51 6.00 -0.49
CA PHE A 18 -0.09 5.42 -1.66
C PHE A 18 0.84 4.39 -2.30
N SER A 19 0.53 3.10 -2.15
CA SER A 19 1.32 2.00 -2.72
C SER A 19 0.86 1.57 -4.13
N GLY A 20 -0.26 2.12 -4.63
CA GLY A 20 -0.93 1.62 -5.85
C GLY A 20 -1.74 0.34 -5.62
N GLY A 21 -1.70 -0.23 -4.44
CA GLY A 21 -2.54 -1.37 -4.06
C GLY A 21 -3.99 -0.97 -3.74
N LYS A 22 -4.92 -1.94 -3.87
CA LYS A 22 -6.37 -1.73 -3.70
C LYS A 22 -6.75 -0.98 -2.42
N ASP A 23 -6.07 -1.29 -1.31
CA ASP A 23 -6.36 -0.69 0.00
C ASP A 23 -6.00 0.81 0.00
N SER A 24 -4.84 1.19 -0.53
CA SER A 24 -4.43 2.59 -0.67
C SER A 24 -5.32 3.36 -1.67
N ILE A 25 -5.79 2.70 -2.71
CA ILE A 25 -6.77 3.26 -3.66
C ILE A 25 -8.10 3.55 -2.96
N VAL A 26 -8.59 2.60 -2.14
CA VAL A 26 -9.83 2.79 -1.35
C VAL A 26 -9.67 3.92 -0.34
N VAL A 27 -8.53 4.02 0.37
CA VAL A 27 -8.25 5.17 1.27
C VAL A 27 -8.31 6.48 0.52
N THR A 28 -7.66 6.56 -0.65
CA THR A 28 -7.65 7.77 -1.49
C THR A 28 -9.06 8.13 -1.99
N HIS A 29 -9.85 7.14 -2.41
CA HIS A 29 -11.25 7.34 -2.79
C HIS A 29 -12.10 7.85 -1.62
N LEU A 30 -11.93 7.27 -0.42
CA LEU A 30 -12.61 7.73 0.78
C LEU A 30 -12.18 9.16 1.18
N ALA A 31 -10.91 9.53 0.96
CA ALA A 31 -10.45 10.89 1.17
C ALA A 31 -11.12 11.87 0.19
N ALA A 32 -11.18 11.53 -1.10
CA ALA A 32 -11.89 12.34 -2.08
C ALA A 32 -13.37 12.57 -1.67
N LYS A 33 -14.06 11.50 -1.23
CA LYS A 33 -15.44 11.62 -0.72
C LYS A 33 -15.55 12.41 0.59
N ALA A 34 -14.57 12.27 1.49
CA ALA A 34 -14.59 12.95 2.79
C ALA A 34 -14.50 14.48 2.67
N PHE A 35 -13.76 14.95 1.68
CA PHE A 35 -13.52 16.39 1.49
C PHE A 35 -14.32 17.01 0.35
N ALA A 36 -15.09 16.23 -0.42
CA ALA A 36 -15.93 16.75 -1.49
C ALA A 36 -16.89 17.87 -0.96
N PRO A 37 -17.09 18.98 -1.73
CA PRO A 37 -16.59 19.26 -3.08
C PRO A 37 -15.14 19.83 -3.15
N ALA A 38 -14.48 20.04 -2.00
CA ALA A 38 -13.10 20.49 -1.96
C ALA A 38 -12.13 19.37 -2.42
N ARG A 39 -10.91 19.74 -2.75
CA ARG A 39 -9.83 18.78 -3.03
C ARG A 39 -9.35 18.11 -1.75
N ILE A 40 -8.68 16.97 -1.90
CA ILE A 40 -7.98 16.29 -0.80
C ILE A 40 -6.90 17.26 -0.26
N PRO A 41 -6.91 17.61 1.04
CA PRO A 41 -6.02 18.64 1.59
C PRO A 41 -4.60 18.13 1.91
N MET A 42 -4.27 16.89 1.57
CA MET A 42 -2.98 16.24 1.86
C MET A 42 -2.41 15.55 0.64
N PRO A 43 -1.07 15.49 0.47
CA PRO A 43 -0.46 14.83 -0.67
C PRO A 43 -0.60 13.30 -0.62
N LEU A 44 -0.50 12.66 -1.78
CA LEU A 44 -0.18 11.25 -1.90
C LEU A 44 1.35 11.09 -1.84
N VAL A 45 1.83 10.17 -1.02
CA VAL A 45 3.24 9.80 -0.91
C VAL A 45 3.41 8.38 -1.40
N HIS A 46 4.21 8.19 -2.44
CA HIS A 46 4.56 6.89 -3.00
C HIS A 46 6.06 6.64 -2.82
N ILE A 47 6.42 5.42 -2.44
CA ILE A 47 7.82 5.00 -2.41
C ILE A 47 8.07 4.12 -3.63
N ASP A 48 8.88 4.66 -4.54
CA ASP A 48 9.27 3.99 -5.77
C ASP A 48 10.54 3.17 -5.54
N THR A 49 10.43 1.86 -5.70
CA THR A 49 11.57 0.94 -5.57
C THR A 49 12.38 0.82 -6.85
N GLY A 50 11.87 1.34 -7.97
CA GLY A 50 12.39 1.06 -9.31
C GLY A 50 12.04 -0.34 -9.82
N HIS A 51 11.42 -1.19 -8.98
CA HIS A 51 10.96 -2.53 -9.33
C HIS A 51 9.43 -2.67 -9.27
N ASN A 52 8.72 -1.54 -9.32
CA ASN A 52 7.26 -1.54 -9.36
C ASN A 52 6.75 -2.03 -10.73
N PHE A 53 5.54 -2.57 -10.74
CA PHE A 53 4.85 -2.86 -12.01
C PHE A 53 4.58 -1.57 -12.79
N PRO A 54 4.90 -1.48 -14.09
CA PRO A 54 4.60 -0.32 -14.91
C PRO A 54 3.12 0.11 -14.84
N GLU A 55 2.22 -0.87 -14.86
CA GLU A 55 0.77 -0.65 -14.75
C GLU A 55 0.37 0.03 -13.43
N THR A 56 1.11 -0.22 -12.35
CA THR A 56 0.89 0.43 -11.05
C THR A 56 1.33 1.90 -11.09
N ILE A 57 2.47 2.17 -11.72
CA ILE A 57 3.01 3.53 -11.88
C ILE A 57 2.10 4.37 -12.76
N GLU A 58 1.69 3.86 -13.92
CA GLU A 58 0.76 4.54 -14.83
C GLU A 58 -0.57 4.85 -14.13
N PHE A 59 -1.11 3.88 -13.40
CA PHE A 59 -2.35 4.08 -12.64
C PHE A 59 -2.19 5.15 -11.55
N ARG A 60 -1.07 5.14 -10.80
CA ARG A 60 -0.75 6.12 -9.77
C ARG A 60 -0.78 7.54 -10.33
N ASP A 61 -0.07 7.76 -11.43
CA ASP A 61 0.08 9.07 -12.04
C ASP A 61 -1.26 9.58 -12.59
N ALA A 62 -1.99 8.73 -13.31
CA ALA A 62 -3.32 9.05 -13.82
C ALA A 62 -4.34 9.35 -12.69
N LEU A 63 -4.26 8.61 -11.57
CA LEU A 63 -5.12 8.85 -10.41
C LEU A 63 -4.82 10.20 -9.75
N ALA A 64 -3.55 10.52 -9.53
CA ALA A 64 -3.12 11.78 -8.93
C ALA A 64 -3.54 12.98 -9.78
N GLU A 65 -3.34 12.90 -11.10
CA GLU A 65 -3.77 13.92 -12.05
C GLU A 65 -5.30 14.10 -12.02
N ARG A 66 -6.06 13.03 -12.13
CA ARG A 66 -7.54 13.05 -12.12
C ARG A 66 -8.11 13.69 -10.87
N LEU A 67 -7.51 13.42 -9.71
CA LEU A 67 -7.95 13.98 -8.43
C LEU A 67 -7.40 15.38 -8.18
N GLY A 68 -6.45 15.85 -8.98
CA GLY A 68 -5.74 17.12 -8.77
C GLY A 68 -5.04 17.17 -7.42
N VAL A 69 -4.50 16.03 -6.95
CA VAL A 69 -3.79 15.89 -5.69
C VAL A 69 -2.29 15.90 -5.93
N GLN A 70 -1.54 16.53 -5.03
CA GLN A 70 -0.09 16.51 -5.10
C GLN A 70 0.44 15.09 -4.89
N LEU A 71 1.32 14.63 -5.79
CA LEU A 71 2.05 13.37 -5.67
C LEU A 71 3.50 13.65 -5.27
N ILE A 72 3.94 13.03 -4.19
CA ILE A 72 5.33 13.03 -3.72
C ILE A 72 5.87 11.62 -3.92
N VAL A 73 7.00 11.49 -4.60
CA VAL A 73 7.65 10.22 -4.85
C VAL A 73 8.98 10.17 -4.12
N GLY A 74 9.12 9.24 -3.18
CA GLY A 74 10.39 8.89 -2.55
C GLY A 74 11.06 7.77 -3.35
N SER A 75 12.30 7.99 -3.83
CA SER A 75 13.04 7.05 -4.66
C SER A 75 13.99 6.21 -3.81
N VAL A 76 13.83 4.88 -3.87
CA VAL A 76 14.80 3.95 -3.26
C VAL A 76 16.17 4.07 -3.94
N GLN A 77 16.20 4.34 -5.25
CA GLN A 77 17.45 4.55 -5.96
C GLN A 77 18.22 5.76 -5.41
N ASP A 78 17.55 6.89 -5.17
CA ASP A 78 18.18 8.07 -4.60
C ASP A 78 18.73 7.82 -3.18
N THR A 79 18.01 7.00 -2.39
CA THR A 79 18.46 6.60 -1.05
C THR A 79 19.71 5.70 -1.11
N ILE A 80 19.82 4.83 -2.12
CA ILE A 80 21.02 4.01 -2.40
C ILE A 80 22.17 4.91 -2.84
N ASP A 81 21.94 5.77 -3.82
CA ASP A 81 22.97 6.68 -4.38
C ASP A 81 23.49 7.66 -3.33
N GLY A 82 22.64 8.07 -2.40
CA GLY A 82 22.99 8.85 -1.21
C GLY A 82 23.77 8.08 -0.15
N GLY A 83 23.99 6.76 -0.33
CA GLY A 83 24.76 5.91 0.58
C GLY A 83 24.09 5.59 1.92
N ARG A 84 22.79 5.86 2.06
CA ARG A 84 22.02 5.60 3.29
C ARG A 84 21.65 4.14 3.47
N VAL A 85 21.44 3.45 2.37
CA VAL A 85 21.21 2.00 2.31
C VAL A 85 22.08 1.40 1.22
N ARG A 86 22.33 0.09 1.33
CA ARG A 86 23.05 -0.66 0.30
C ARG A 86 22.07 -1.58 -0.42
N GLU A 87 22.21 -1.64 -1.75
CA GLU A 87 21.45 -2.59 -2.54
C GLU A 87 21.85 -4.02 -2.17
N GLU A 88 20.85 -4.87 -1.95
CA GLU A 88 21.08 -6.29 -1.73
C GLU A 88 21.51 -6.95 -3.04
N THR A 89 22.39 -7.94 -2.96
CA THR A 89 22.85 -8.73 -4.13
C THR A 89 22.54 -10.21 -3.92
N GLY A 90 22.34 -10.95 -5.02
CA GLY A 90 22.08 -12.38 -5.00
C GLY A 90 20.63 -12.76 -5.33
N ALA A 91 20.36 -14.07 -5.31
CA ALA A 91 19.08 -14.63 -5.78
C ALA A 91 17.83 -14.26 -4.95
N GLN A 92 18.03 -13.71 -3.75
CA GLN A 92 16.95 -13.25 -2.85
C GLN A 92 16.97 -11.74 -2.63
N ALA A 93 17.75 -11.01 -3.43
CA ALA A 93 17.82 -9.57 -3.35
C ALA A 93 16.45 -8.94 -3.64
N SER A 94 16.05 -8.01 -2.78
CA SER A 94 14.78 -7.30 -2.94
C SER A 94 14.89 -5.88 -2.41
N ARG A 95 14.48 -4.92 -3.22
CA ARG A 95 14.37 -3.52 -2.82
C ARG A 95 13.21 -3.24 -1.86
N ASN A 96 12.31 -4.21 -1.69
CA ASN A 96 11.15 -4.06 -0.81
C ASN A 96 11.54 -3.71 0.64
N ARG A 97 12.65 -4.26 1.15
CA ARG A 97 13.15 -3.94 2.51
C ARG A 97 13.68 -2.51 2.61
N LEU A 98 14.23 -1.99 1.51
CA LEU A 98 14.82 -0.66 1.46
C LEU A 98 13.76 0.45 1.49
N GLN A 99 12.50 0.14 1.15
CA GLN A 99 11.38 1.07 1.22
C GLN A 99 11.23 1.72 2.61
N ILE A 100 11.58 1.01 3.69
CA ILE A 100 11.41 1.53 5.05
C ILE A 100 12.30 2.76 5.26
N ALA A 101 13.56 2.68 4.87
CA ALA A 101 14.50 3.80 5.02
C ALA A 101 14.07 5.00 4.16
N THR A 102 13.71 4.76 2.90
CA THR A 102 13.22 5.80 1.99
C THR A 102 11.92 6.43 2.50
N LEU A 103 11.01 5.63 3.08
CA LEU A 103 9.79 6.14 3.67
C LEU A 103 10.07 7.06 4.87
N LEU A 104 10.95 6.64 5.79
CA LEU A 104 11.30 7.45 6.94
C LEU A 104 11.95 8.77 6.52
N GLU A 105 12.87 8.73 5.56
CA GLU A 105 13.47 9.92 4.97
C GLU A 105 12.43 10.85 4.32
N THR A 106 11.48 10.29 3.55
CA THR A 106 10.43 11.07 2.91
C THR A 106 9.52 11.74 3.94
N ILE A 107 9.23 11.05 5.06
CA ILE A 107 8.44 11.59 6.17
C ILE A 107 9.18 12.74 6.84
N GLU A 108 10.46 12.55 7.14
CA GLU A 108 11.31 13.56 7.77
C GLU A 108 11.44 14.81 6.89
N ASN A 109 11.78 14.63 5.61
CA ASN A 109 11.92 15.73 4.65
C ASN A 109 10.60 16.48 4.44
N GLY A 110 9.47 15.77 4.40
CA GLY A 110 8.13 16.33 4.30
C GLY A 110 7.62 16.91 5.62
N LYS A 111 8.27 16.60 6.74
CA LYS A 111 7.82 16.92 8.10
C LYS A 111 6.39 16.44 8.34
N TYR A 112 6.06 15.23 7.86
CA TYR A 112 4.72 14.68 8.01
C TYR A 112 4.51 14.18 9.44
N ASP A 113 3.52 14.76 10.11
CA ASP A 113 3.11 14.42 11.48
C ASP A 113 2.04 13.32 11.53
N ALA A 114 1.34 13.07 10.41
CA ALA A 114 0.46 11.93 10.25
C ALA A 114 0.57 11.30 8.86
N CYS A 115 0.71 9.96 8.83
CA CYS A 115 0.78 9.20 7.60
C CYS A 115 -0.36 8.19 7.54
N ILE A 116 -1.31 8.42 6.64
CA ILE A 116 -2.51 7.60 6.46
C ILE A 116 -2.19 6.41 5.56
N GLY A 117 -2.46 5.20 6.02
CA GLY A 117 -2.22 3.97 5.27
C GLY A 117 -3.45 3.08 5.15
N GLY A 118 -3.40 2.15 4.19
CA GLY A 118 -4.47 1.19 3.92
C GLY A 118 -4.41 -0.09 4.75
N ALA A 119 -3.52 -0.20 5.74
CA ALA A 119 -3.36 -1.42 6.52
C ALA A 119 -4.62 -1.80 7.29
N ARG A 120 -4.87 -3.11 7.38
CA ARG A 120 -6.02 -3.72 8.04
C ARG A 120 -5.57 -4.77 9.07
N ARG A 121 -6.31 -4.93 10.16
CA ARG A 121 -6.05 -5.99 11.14
C ARG A 121 -6.21 -7.40 10.57
N ASP A 122 -7.10 -7.55 9.61
CA ASP A 122 -7.39 -8.80 8.92
C ASP A 122 -6.20 -9.31 8.09
N GLU A 123 -5.36 -8.40 7.62
CA GLU A 123 -4.25 -8.69 6.72
C GLU A 123 -3.10 -9.45 7.40
N GLU A 124 -2.81 -9.12 8.66
CA GLU A 124 -1.66 -9.68 9.37
C GLU A 124 -1.88 -9.71 10.90
N LYS A 125 -1.55 -10.84 11.54
CA LYS A 125 -1.70 -11.01 13.00
C LYS A 125 -0.90 -9.99 13.82
N ALA A 126 0.26 -9.56 13.34
CA ALA A 126 1.08 -8.54 14.00
C ALA A 126 0.33 -7.20 14.13
N ARG A 127 -0.57 -6.90 13.19
CA ARG A 127 -1.38 -5.68 13.16
C ARG A 127 -2.65 -5.74 14.01
N ALA A 128 -2.98 -6.89 14.58
CA ALA A 128 -4.21 -7.07 15.38
C ALA A 128 -4.31 -6.13 16.58
N LYS A 129 -3.18 -5.65 17.09
CA LYS A 129 -3.10 -4.73 18.24
C LYS A 129 -3.03 -3.25 17.84
N GLU A 130 -2.80 -2.92 16.58
CA GLU A 130 -2.76 -1.53 16.12
C GLU A 130 -4.14 -0.87 16.23
N ARG A 131 -4.12 0.44 16.45
CA ARG A 131 -5.32 1.29 16.55
C ARG A 131 -5.50 2.06 15.25
N PHE A 132 -6.59 2.83 15.15
CA PHE A 132 -6.76 3.77 14.05
C PHE A 132 -5.64 4.80 14.04
N PHE A 133 -5.30 5.36 15.20
CA PHE A 133 -4.16 6.26 15.38
C PHE A 133 -3.03 5.51 16.09
N SER A 134 -2.05 5.03 15.34
CA SER A 134 -0.91 4.28 15.85
C SER A 134 0.28 5.23 16.06
N HIS A 135 0.59 5.51 17.33
CA HIS A 135 1.65 6.44 17.71
C HIS A 135 3.03 5.87 17.36
N ARG A 136 3.88 6.71 16.80
CA ARG A 136 5.28 6.40 16.45
C ARG A 136 6.19 7.34 17.21
N ASP A 137 7.24 6.78 17.82
CA ASP A 137 8.30 7.54 18.46
C ASP A 137 9.14 8.31 17.43
N ASP A 138 10.14 9.04 17.92
CA ASP A 138 11.10 9.82 17.13
C ASP A 138 11.98 8.97 16.20
N PHE A 139 12.03 7.64 16.39
CA PHE A 139 12.67 6.69 15.48
C PHE A 139 11.67 6.07 14.47
N GLY A 140 10.40 6.49 14.48
CA GLY A 140 9.35 5.95 13.62
C GLY A 140 8.85 4.57 14.03
N GLN A 141 9.22 4.08 15.23
CA GLN A 141 8.78 2.78 15.76
C GLN A 141 7.44 2.92 16.47
N TRP A 142 6.64 1.84 16.43
CA TRP A 142 5.39 1.82 17.18
C TRP A 142 5.64 1.90 18.68
N ASP A 143 5.01 2.90 19.32
CA ASP A 143 5.08 3.09 20.77
C ASP A 143 3.77 2.63 21.44
N PRO A 144 3.69 1.34 21.84
CA PRO A 144 2.48 0.82 22.48
C PRO A 144 2.26 1.39 23.90
N LYS A 145 3.27 1.96 24.55
CA LYS A 145 3.14 2.52 25.91
C LYS A 145 2.41 3.85 25.90
N ASN A 146 2.64 4.66 24.88
CA ASN A 146 2.00 5.96 24.69
C ASN A 146 0.77 5.87 23.78
N GLN A 147 0.42 4.67 23.30
CA GLN A 147 -0.80 4.44 22.53
C GLN A 147 -2.03 4.77 23.38
N ARG A 148 -2.82 5.73 22.90
CA ARG A 148 -4.03 6.16 23.61
C ARG A 148 -5.22 5.28 23.29
N PRO A 149 -6.15 5.05 24.25
CA PRO A 149 -7.40 4.35 23.97
C PRO A 149 -8.29 5.19 23.03
N GLU A 150 -9.03 4.49 22.16
CA GLU A 150 -9.94 5.08 21.16
C GLU A 150 -11.41 4.82 21.53
N LEU A 151 -11.75 5.04 22.79
CA LEU A 151 -13.11 4.87 23.28
C LEU A 151 -14.06 5.87 22.60
N TRP A 152 -15.25 5.39 22.25
CA TRP A 152 -16.31 6.20 21.61
C TRP A 152 -15.88 6.90 20.30
N ASN A 153 -14.90 6.32 19.58
CA ASN A 153 -14.29 6.92 18.38
C ASN A 153 -13.68 8.32 18.62
N LEU A 154 -13.20 8.56 19.83
CA LEU A 154 -12.41 9.76 20.13
C LEU A 154 -10.93 9.46 19.83
N PHE A 155 -10.33 10.27 18.96
CA PHE A 155 -8.93 10.14 18.57
C PHE A 155 -8.13 11.30 19.17
N ASN A 156 -6.90 11.01 19.56
CA ASN A 156 -6.00 12.01 20.13
C ASN A 156 -4.66 11.96 19.38
N GLY A 157 -4.45 12.92 18.50
CA GLY A 157 -3.25 13.11 17.70
C GLY A 157 -2.13 13.91 18.37
N LYS A 158 -2.21 14.19 19.69
CA LYS A 158 -1.15 14.94 20.39
C LYS A 158 0.17 14.17 20.31
N HIS A 159 1.18 14.82 19.77
CA HIS A 159 2.54 14.28 19.62
C HIS A 159 3.59 15.34 20.00
N MET A 160 4.80 14.90 20.25
CA MET A 160 5.97 15.75 20.46
C MET A 160 6.72 15.96 19.13
N PRO A 161 7.58 16.98 19.04
CA PRO A 161 8.45 17.15 17.88
C PRO A 161 9.27 15.88 17.60
N GLY A 162 9.28 15.42 16.36
CA GLY A 162 9.94 14.18 15.93
C GLY A 162 9.05 12.93 15.94
N GLU A 163 8.00 12.91 16.75
CA GLU A 163 7.00 11.85 16.74
C GLU A 163 6.01 12.02 15.59
N ASN A 164 5.36 10.94 15.19
CA ASN A 164 4.29 10.98 14.18
C ASN A 164 3.24 9.90 14.42
N PHE A 165 2.16 9.95 13.67
CA PHE A 165 1.13 8.93 13.68
C PHE A 165 1.05 8.16 12.37
N ARG A 166 0.88 6.84 12.47
CA ARG A 166 0.33 6.05 11.36
C ARG A 166 -1.17 5.93 11.58
N VAL A 167 -1.94 6.31 10.58
CA VAL A 167 -3.40 6.29 10.67
C VAL A 167 -3.99 5.29 9.70
N PHE A 168 -4.86 4.40 10.20
CA PHE A 168 -5.41 3.28 9.45
C PHE A 168 -6.93 3.34 9.35
N PRO A 169 -7.51 4.11 8.42
CA PRO A 169 -8.97 4.27 8.30
C PRO A 169 -9.73 2.98 8.00
N LEU A 170 -9.02 1.99 7.40
CA LEU A 170 -9.57 0.68 7.03
C LEU A 170 -9.31 -0.40 8.08
N ASN A 171 -8.81 -0.04 9.26
CA ASN A 171 -8.29 -0.97 10.25
C ASN A 171 -9.23 -2.14 10.60
N ASN A 172 -10.55 -1.89 10.64
CA ASN A 172 -11.57 -2.88 10.97
C ASN A 172 -12.22 -3.56 9.73
N TRP A 173 -11.74 -3.25 8.52
CA TRP A 173 -12.27 -3.84 7.29
C TRP A 173 -11.58 -5.18 6.99
N THR A 174 -12.35 -6.13 6.48
CA THR A 174 -11.83 -7.36 5.90
C THR A 174 -11.44 -7.17 4.42
N GLU A 175 -10.71 -8.12 3.85
CA GLU A 175 -10.45 -8.12 2.40
C GLU A 175 -11.76 -8.10 1.60
N LEU A 176 -12.75 -8.87 2.05
CA LEU A 176 -14.06 -8.91 1.39
C LEU A 176 -14.79 -7.56 1.46
N ASP A 177 -14.67 -6.81 2.58
CA ASP A 177 -15.25 -5.47 2.68
C ASP A 177 -14.62 -4.52 1.66
N ILE A 178 -13.30 -4.62 1.44
CA ILE A 178 -12.59 -3.83 0.43
C ILE A 178 -13.16 -4.13 -0.97
N TRP A 179 -13.27 -5.40 -1.34
CA TRP A 179 -13.76 -5.79 -2.66
C TRP A 179 -15.24 -5.44 -2.86
N ASN A 180 -16.09 -5.63 -1.84
CA ASN A 180 -17.49 -5.20 -1.87
C ASN A 180 -17.61 -3.69 -2.05
N TYR A 181 -16.74 -2.91 -1.38
CA TYR A 181 -16.74 -1.46 -1.52
C TYR A 181 -16.28 -1.02 -2.90
N ILE A 182 -15.20 -1.61 -3.43
CA ILE A 182 -14.69 -1.36 -4.77
C ILE A 182 -15.77 -1.65 -5.82
N THR A 183 -16.44 -2.80 -5.71
CA THR A 183 -17.52 -3.21 -6.62
C THR A 183 -18.72 -2.27 -6.55
N ARG A 184 -19.16 -1.90 -5.33
CA ARG A 184 -20.29 -0.98 -5.14
C ARG A 184 -20.03 0.42 -5.68
N GLU A 185 -18.85 0.95 -5.45
CA GLU A 185 -18.47 2.32 -5.86
C GLU A 185 -17.85 2.36 -7.26
N GLN A 186 -17.71 1.21 -7.92
CA GLN A 186 -17.08 1.06 -9.26
C GLN A 186 -15.70 1.73 -9.33
N ILE A 187 -14.88 1.47 -8.31
CA ILE A 187 -13.54 2.08 -8.20
C ILE A 187 -12.62 1.47 -9.23
N ALA A 188 -11.99 2.31 -10.05
CA ALA A 188 -10.97 1.85 -10.99
C ALA A 188 -9.73 1.30 -10.25
N LEU A 189 -9.19 0.21 -10.78
CA LEU A 189 -8.00 -0.48 -10.28
C LEU A 189 -6.98 -0.67 -11.40
N PRO A 190 -5.69 -0.87 -11.08
CA PRO A 190 -4.69 -1.38 -12.02
C PRO A 190 -5.16 -2.68 -12.68
N SER A 191 -4.85 -2.86 -13.96
CA SER A 191 -5.23 -4.06 -14.73
C SER A 191 -4.74 -5.36 -14.11
N LEU A 192 -3.69 -5.31 -13.32
CA LEU A 192 -3.08 -6.43 -12.59
C LEU A 192 -4.03 -7.18 -11.66
N TYR A 193 -5.10 -6.54 -11.17
CA TYR A 193 -6.10 -7.18 -10.33
C TYR A 193 -7.06 -8.07 -11.09
N TYR A 194 -7.18 -7.89 -12.40
CA TYR A 194 -8.03 -8.66 -13.29
C TYR A 194 -7.24 -9.79 -13.96
N ALA A 195 -7.89 -10.91 -14.24
CA ALA A 195 -7.25 -12.02 -14.92
C ALA A 195 -6.72 -11.62 -16.30
N HIS A 196 -5.46 -11.91 -16.55
CA HIS A 196 -4.75 -11.62 -17.79
C HIS A 196 -3.64 -12.64 -18.06
N GLN A 197 -3.20 -12.71 -19.31
CA GLN A 197 -2.06 -13.53 -19.71
C GLN A 197 -0.76 -12.83 -19.37
N ARG A 198 0.13 -13.52 -18.67
CA ARG A 198 1.46 -13.00 -18.32
C ARG A 198 2.52 -14.09 -18.34
N MET A 199 3.71 -13.74 -18.79
CA MET A 199 4.88 -14.61 -18.67
C MET A 199 5.29 -14.73 -17.20
N CYS A 200 5.32 -15.95 -16.66
CA CYS A 200 5.56 -16.22 -15.25
C CYS A 200 6.59 -17.33 -15.07
N VAL A 201 7.19 -17.38 -13.89
CA VAL A 201 7.97 -18.51 -13.38
C VAL A 201 7.36 -18.98 -12.06
N VAL A 202 7.50 -20.28 -11.75
CA VAL A 202 7.03 -20.82 -10.47
C VAL A 202 8.24 -21.12 -9.58
N ARG A 203 8.31 -20.48 -8.42
CA ARG A 203 9.37 -20.66 -7.42
C ARG A 203 8.79 -21.06 -6.09
N ASP A 204 9.19 -22.19 -5.56
CA ASP A 204 8.76 -22.68 -4.24
C ASP A 204 7.22 -22.67 -4.09
N GLY A 205 6.48 -22.95 -5.18
CA GLY A 205 5.02 -22.92 -5.24
C GLY A 205 4.40 -21.54 -5.41
N VAL A 206 5.20 -20.48 -5.57
CA VAL A 206 4.74 -19.12 -5.81
C VAL A 206 4.90 -18.77 -7.29
N ILE A 207 3.82 -18.29 -7.91
CA ILE A 207 3.83 -17.78 -9.29
C ILE A 207 4.34 -16.34 -9.26
N LEU A 208 5.44 -16.06 -9.95
CA LEU A 208 6.06 -14.74 -10.05
C LEU A 208 6.03 -14.27 -11.49
N ALA A 209 5.76 -12.98 -11.71
CA ALA A 209 5.87 -12.38 -13.03
C ALA A 209 7.34 -12.40 -13.48
N HIS A 210 7.60 -12.93 -14.69
CA HIS A 210 8.93 -12.86 -15.29
C HIS A 210 9.27 -11.42 -15.65
N SER A 211 10.45 -10.96 -15.23
CA SER A 211 10.94 -9.60 -15.50
C SER A 211 12.47 -9.58 -15.49
N GLU A 212 13.05 -8.50 -16.00
CA GLU A 212 14.50 -8.25 -15.95
C GLU A 212 15.05 -8.14 -14.52
N TYR A 213 14.20 -7.73 -13.55
CA TYR A 213 14.57 -7.62 -12.13
C TYR A 213 14.52 -8.94 -11.37
N LEU A 214 13.99 -10.00 -11.98
CA LEU A 214 13.89 -11.33 -11.38
C LEU A 214 15.01 -12.23 -11.94
N PRO A 215 16.17 -12.39 -11.26
CA PRO A 215 17.25 -13.22 -11.76
C PRO A 215 16.77 -14.64 -12.05
N GLN A 216 16.98 -15.11 -13.27
CA GLN A 216 16.59 -16.46 -13.66
C GLN A 216 17.43 -17.49 -12.90
N ARG A 217 16.79 -18.54 -12.38
CA ARG A 217 17.47 -19.68 -11.76
C ARG A 217 17.68 -20.79 -12.77
N GLU A 218 18.71 -21.59 -12.56
CA GLU A 218 18.98 -22.77 -13.39
C GLU A 218 17.78 -23.73 -13.38
N GLY A 219 17.33 -24.15 -14.56
CA GLY A 219 16.16 -25.03 -14.72
C GLY A 219 14.80 -24.34 -14.70
N GLU A 220 14.71 -23.03 -14.49
CA GLU A 220 13.46 -22.28 -14.62
C GLU A 220 13.16 -22.00 -16.09
N THR A 221 11.94 -22.33 -16.51
CA THR A 221 11.42 -21.98 -17.83
C THR A 221 10.21 -21.06 -17.65
N PRO A 222 10.26 -19.82 -18.13
CA PRO A 222 9.11 -18.94 -18.12
C PRO A 222 8.00 -19.49 -19.01
N GLU A 223 6.76 -19.48 -18.52
CA GLU A 223 5.57 -19.93 -19.21
C GLU A 223 4.49 -18.88 -19.22
N MET A 224 3.66 -18.85 -20.27
CA MET A 224 2.50 -17.97 -20.34
C MET A 224 1.37 -18.54 -19.48
N MET A 225 0.95 -17.81 -18.46
CA MET A 225 -0.08 -18.26 -17.52
C MET A 225 -1.23 -17.26 -17.46
N GLN A 226 -2.45 -17.76 -17.21
CA GLN A 226 -3.63 -16.96 -16.93
C GLN A 226 -3.66 -16.65 -15.44
N ILE A 227 -3.33 -15.43 -15.08
CA ILE A 227 -3.14 -15.02 -13.66
C ILE A 227 -3.83 -13.71 -13.35
N ARG A 228 -3.98 -13.45 -12.05
CA ARG A 228 -4.20 -12.13 -11.46
C ARG A 228 -3.40 -11.96 -10.18
N PHE A 229 -3.28 -10.73 -9.71
CA PHE A 229 -2.66 -10.45 -8.42
C PHE A 229 -3.74 -10.14 -7.37
N ARG A 230 -3.59 -10.66 -6.13
CA ARG A 230 -4.46 -10.31 -4.98
C ARG A 230 -3.95 -9.05 -4.27
N THR A 231 -2.62 -8.91 -4.22
CA THR A 231 -1.91 -7.76 -3.64
C THR A 231 -0.92 -7.23 -4.66
N LEU A 232 -0.54 -5.98 -4.57
CA LEU A 232 0.50 -5.39 -5.40
C LEU A 232 1.63 -4.88 -4.51
N GLY A 233 2.84 -5.19 -4.93
CA GLY A 233 4.11 -4.74 -4.36
C GLY A 233 5.16 -4.74 -5.48
N ASP A 234 6.41 -5.05 -5.15
CA ASP A 234 7.47 -5.15 -6.16
C ASP A 234 7.32 -6.39 -7.06
N LEU A 235 7.70 -6.25 -8.33
CA LEU A 235 7.73 -7.33 -9.33
C LEU A 235 8.43 -8.59 -8.81
N THR A 236 9.53 -8.43 -8.08
CA THR A 236 10.40 -9.54 -7.66
C THR A 236 9.83 -10.41 -6.55
N ILE A 237 8.81 -9.94 -5.82
CA ILE A 237 8.29 -10.63 -4.63
C ILE A 237 6.76 -10.79 -4.64
N THR A 238 6.06 -10.15 -5.58
CA THR A 238 4.60 -10.21 -5.62
C THR A 238 4.14 -11.51 -6.25
N GLY A 239 3.54 -12.37 -5.43
CA GLY A 239 2.93 -13.61 -5.90
C GLY A 239 1.62 -13.38 -6.63
N ALA A 240 1.46 -14.09 -7.74
CA ALA A 240 0.20 -14.17 -8.49
C ALA A 240 -0.57 -15.45 -8.14
N ILE A 241 -1.82 -15.49 -8.54
CA ILE A 241 -2.67 -16.69 -8.49
C ILE A 241 -3.22 -16.98 -9.89
N GLU A 242 -3.40 -18.25 -10.21
CA GLU A 242 -4.17 -18.64 -11.39
C GLU A 242 -5.63 -18.26 -11.20
N SER A 243 -6.20 -17.57 -12.17
CA SER A 243 -7.58 -17.11 -12.07
C SER A 243 -8.12 -16.66 -13.42
N ASP A 244 -9.44 -16.90 -13.62
CA ASP A 244 -10.22 -16.39 -14.76
C ASP A 244 -11.10 -15.18 -14.38
N ALA A 245 -10.92 -14.64 -13.17
CA ALA A 245 -11.72 -13.53 -12.66
C ALA A 245 -11.28 -12.21 -13.31
N ASN A 246 -11.98 -11.81 -14.35
CA ASN A 246 -11.71 -10.62 -15.16
C ASN A 246 -12.74 -9.48 -14.95
N THR A 247 -13.63 -9.61 -13.96
CA THR A 247 -14.57 -8.56 -13.53
C THR A 247 -14.57 -8.43 -12.01
N LEU A 248 -15.01 -7.28 -11.50
CA LEU A 248 -15.10 -7.04 -10.06
C LEU A 248 -15.99 -8.05 -9.35
N GLU A 249 -17.10 -8.45 -9.97
CA GLU A 249 -18.03 -9.42 -9.41
C GLU A 249 -17.39 -10.81 -9.27
N LYS A 250 -16.66 -11.24 -10.30
CA LYS A 250 -15.93 -12.53 -10.26
C LYS A 250 -14.84 -12.53 -9.22
N ILE A 251 -14.06 -11.44 -9.13
CA ILE A 251 -13.01 -11.29 -8.12
C ILE A 251 -13.61 -11.32 -6.71
N THR A 252 -14.71 -10.59 -6.49
CA THR A 252 -15.39 -10.56 -5.19
C THR A 252 -15.93 -11.94 -4.82
N ALA A 253 -16.49 -12.67 -5.76
CA ALA A 253 -16.98 -14.04 -5.54
C ALA A 253 -15.83 -15.02 -5.22
N GLU A 254 -14.70 -14.90 -5.92
CA GLU A 254 -13.50 -15.71 -5.68
C GLU A 254 -12.94 -15.43 -4.27
N VAL A 255 -12.82 -14.15 -3.87
CA VAL A 255 -12.37 -13.76 -2.54
C VAL A 255 -13.31 -14.27 -1.45
N ALA A 256 -14.62 -14.18 -1.66
CA ALA A 256 -15.62 -14.69 -0.70
C ALA A 256 -15.56 -16.23 -0.53
N ALA A 257 -15.16 -16.98 -1.55
CA ALA A 257 -14.98 -18.42 -1.50
C ALA A 257 -13.63 -18.85 -0.88
N THR A 258 -12.66 -17.94 -0.80
CA THR A 258 -11.31 -18.25 -0.32
C THR A 258 -11.27 -18.31 1.21
N ARG A 259 -10.68 -19.38 1.77
CA ARG A 259 -10.47 -19.55 3.23
C ARG A 259 -9.08 -19.12 3.71
N VAL A 260 -8.21 -18.73 2.78
CA VAL A 260 -6.81 -18.36 3.05
C VAL A 260 -6.71 -16.85 3.08
N THR A 261 -6.04 -16.31 4.10
CA THR A 261 -5.75 -14.89 4.20
C THR A 261 -4.91 -14.39 3.02
N GLU A 262 -4.92 -13.10 2.78
CA GLU A 262 -4.24 -12.43 1.66
C GLU A 262 -2.70 -12.55 1.74
N ARG A 263 -2.17 -12.74 2.97
CA ARG A 263 -0.75 -12.92 3.29
C ARG A 263 -0.54 -14.06 4.27
#